data_1480d545a0b2f8cdf7182cb248af52fc
#
_entry.id   1480d545a0b2f8cdf7182cb248af52fc
#
_cell.length_a   1.000
_cell.length_b   1.000
_cell.length_c   1.000
_cell.angle_alpha   90.00
_cell.angle_beta   90.00
_cell.angle_gamma   90.00
#
_symmetry.space_group_name_H-M   'P 1'
#
loop_
_entity.id
_entity.type
_entity.pdbx_description
1 polymer ?
#
loop_
_entity_poly.entity_id
_entity_poly.type
_entity_poly.pdbx_seq_one_letter_code
_entity_poly.pdbx_strand_id
1 'polypeptide(L)'
;MTEQARVRPCPSCPYRRNCPSGLWDASEYARLIDYDGEIGDQAMAGAFGLFACHCTPGQLCAGWLGHRDPSELLAVRLGLVSHRLDPEIVDYRTDVELWRSGAEAAAHGLRDLAEPGAAAREAVRKIMRIRPDVTD
;
A
#
# COMPACT_ATOMS: atom_id res chain seq x y z
N MET A 1 4.51 -4.08 -22.26
CA MET A 1 3.47 -4.46 -21.28
C MET A 1 3.50 -3.48 -20.12
N THR A 2 2.34 -3.01 -19.70
CA THR A 2 2.22 -2.12 -18.56
C THR A 2 1.91 -2.91 -17.28
N GLU A 3 2.31 -2.35 -16.14
CA GLU A 3 1.97 -2.93 -14.85
C GLU A 3 0.52 -2.65 -14.51
N GLN A 4 -0.13 -3.62 -13.91
CA GLN A 4 -1.55 -3.56 -13.57
C GLN A 4 -1.74 -3.40 -12.07
N ALA A 5 -2.74 -2.63 -11.67
CA ALA A 5 -3.14 -2.54 -10.28
C ALA A 5 -4.18 -3.62 -9.96
N ARG A 6 -4.20 -4.04 -8.71
CA ARG A 6 -5.30 -4.85 -8.21
C ARG A 6 -6.59 -4.03 -8.32
N VAL A 7 -7.69 -4.66 -8.67
CA VAL A 7 -8.97 -3.95 -8.86
C VAL A 7 -9.46 -3.32 -7.55
N ARG A 8 -9.35 -4.05 -6.44
CA ARG A 8 -9.73 -3.57 -5.11
C ARG A 8 -8.56 -3.75 -4.14
N PRO A 9 -8.44 -2.89 -3.11
CA PRO A 9 -7.45 -3.13 -2.05
C PRO A 9 -7.67 -4.51 -1.42
N CYS A 10 -6.58 -5.26 -1.23
CA CYS A 10 -6.69 -6.57 -0.60
C CYS A 10 -7.13 -6.44 0.87
N PRO A 11 -7.73 -7.48 1.47
CA PRO A 11 -8.19 -7.39 2.86
C PRO A 11 -7.10 -7.03 3.86
N SER A 12 -5.84 -7.33 3.54
CA SER A 12 -4.68 -7.06 4.39
C SER A 12 -3.97 -5.76 4.05
N CYS A 13 -4.52 -4.95 3.14
CA CYS A 13 -3.87 -3.72 2.70
C CYS A 13 -3.71 -2.76 3.87
N PRO A 14 -2.48 -2.27 4.13
CA PRO A 14 -2.24 -1.38 5.26
C PRO A 14 -2.97 -0.04 5.13
N TYR A 15 -3.36 0.36 3.92
CA TYR A 15 -4.14 1.58 3.71
C TYR A 15 -5.63 1.41 4.02
N ARG A 16 -6.14 0.18 4.18
CA ARG A 16 -7.53 -0.04 4.56
C ARG A 16 -7.77 0.36 6.01
N ARG A 17 -8.83 1.13 6.24
CA ARG A 17 -9.21 1.51 7.61
C ARG A 17 -9.62 0.30 8.45
N ASN A 18 -10.20 -0.72 7.82
CA ASN A 18 -10.63 -1.93 8.51
C ASN A 18 -9.58 -3.04 8.55
N CYS A 19 -8.35 -2.76 8.11
CA CYS A 19 -7.26 -3.72 8.24
C CYS A 19 -6.85 -3.79 9.71
N PRO A 20 -6.66 -5.00 10.27
CA PRO A 20 -6.23 -5.12 11.67
C PRO A 20 -4.87 -4.46 11.91
N SER A 21 -4.74 -3.77 13.06
CA SER A 21 -3.47 -3.20 13.50
C SER A 21 -2.48 -4.31 13.86
N GLY A 22 -1.19 -4.07 13.64
CA GLY A 22 -0.13 -5.01 14.01
C GLY A 22 0.03 -6.17 13.05
N LEU A 23 -0.48 -6.05 11.83
CA LEU A 23 -0.46 -7.13 10.84
C LEU A 23 0.90 -7.28 10.15
N TRP A 24 1.52 -6.16 9.76
CA TRP A 24 2.76 -6.16 9.00
C TRP A 24 3.95 -5.76 9.87
N ASP A 25 5.15 -5.94 9.35
CA ASP A 25 6.37 -5.52 10.03
C ASP A 25 6.45 -3.99 10.12
N ALA A 26 7.15 -3.48 11.13
CA ALA A 26 7.32 -2.06 11.35
C ALA A 26 7.90 -1.35 10.11
N SER A 27 8.83 -2.00 9.40
CA SER A 27 9.43 -1.44 8.19
C SER A 27 8.42 -1.25 7.06
N GLU A 28 7.42 -2.11 6.98
CA GLU A 28 6.36 -1.97 5.98
C GLU A 28 5.52 -0.75 6.27
N TYR A 29 5.17 -0.50 7.51
CA TYR A 29 4.41 0.70 7.88
C TYR A 29 5.24 1.97 7.70
N ALA A 30 6.53 1.91 8.01
CA ALA A 30 7.43 3.07 7.85
C ALA A 30 7.52 3.53 6.38
N ARG A 31 7.47 2.60 5.44
CA ARG A 31 7.51 2.92 4.01
C ARG A 31 6.31 3.72 3.53
N LEU A 32 5.17 3.57 4.17
CA LEU A 32 3.95 4.24 3.73
C LEU A 32 4.10 5.77 3.80
N ILE A 33 4.83 6.25 4.79
CA ILE A 33 5.03 7.69 5.03
C ILE A 33 5.83 8.34 3.90
N ASP A 34 6.70 7.57 3.25
CA ASP A 34 7.56 8.09 2.17
C ASP A 34 6.76 8.60 0.98
N TYR A 35 5.53 8.12 0.81
CA TYR A 35 4.65 8.50 -0.30
C TYR A 35 3.71 9.65 0.05
N ASP A 36 3.88 10.25 1.23
CA ASP A 36 3.08 11.41 1.65
C ASP A 36 3.69 12.72 1.14
N GLY A 37 2.88 13.77 1.20
CA GLY A 37 3.33 15.12 0.89
C GLY A 37 3.29 15.46 -0.59
N GLU A 38 3.95 16.55 -0.92
CA GLU A 38 4.07 17.03 -2.29
C GLU A 38 5.09 16.17 -3.06
N ILE A 39 5.14 16.35 -4.37
CA ILE A 39 6.09 15.59 -5.22
C ILE A 39 7.53 15.76 -4.72
N GLY A 40 7.92 16.97 -4.32
CA GLY A 40 9.25 17.22 -3.78
C GLY A 40 9.54 16.46 -2.49
N ASP A 41 8.56 16.36 -1.61
CA ASP A 41 8.70 15.61 -0.36
C ASP A 41 8.91 14.12 -0.63
N GLN A 42 8.15 13.59 -1.57
CA GLN A 42 8.28 12.20 -1.99
C GLN A 42 9.64 11.92 -2.62
N ALA A 43 10.15 12.85 -3.42
CA ALA A 43 11.47 12.74 -4.02
C ALA A 43 12.56 12.73 -2.93
N MET A 44 12.45 13.61 -1.95
CA MET A 44 13.40 13.66 -0.82
C MET A 44 13.38 12.38 0.01
N ALA A 45 12.22 11.75 0.13
CA ALA A 45 12.08 10.48 0.84
C ALA A 45 12.53 9.28 0.00
N GLY A 46 12.83 9.48 -1.29
CA GLY A 46 13.23 8.38 -2.18
C GLY A 46 12.08 7.51 -2.65
N ALA A 47 10.86 8.03 -2.64
CA ALA A 47 9.65 7.27 -2.99
C ALA A 47 9.45 7.17 -4.50
N PHE A 48 10.43 6.62 -5.19
CA PHE A 48 10.41 6.51 -6.65
C PHE A 48 9.77 5.23 -7.18
N GLY A 49 9.71 4.18 -6.36
CA GLY A 49 9.23 2.87 -6.76
C GLY A 49 7.72 2.72 -6.65
N LEU A 50 7.14 1.96 -7.57
CA LEU A 50 5.74 1.58 -7.51
C LEU A 50 5.52 0.61 -6.35
N PHE A 51 4.41 0.79 -5.63
CA PHE A 51 4.13 0.00 -4.44
C PHE A 51 3.39 -1.29 -4.82
N ALA A 52 4.05 -2.42 -4.60
CA ALA A 52 3.49 -3.72 -4.95
C ALA A 52 2.45 -4.20 -3.93
N CYS A 53 1.45 -4.94 -4.40
CA CYS A 53 0.47 -5.56 -3.53
C CYS A 53 1.14 -6.64 -2.68
N HIS A 54 0.89 -6.63 -1.36
CA HIS A 54 1.47 -7.60 -0.43
C HIS A 54 0.94 -9.02 -0.66
N CYS A 55 -0.27 -9.13 -1.19
CA CYS A 55 -0.95 -10.42 -1.33
C CYS A 55 -0.98 -10.97 -2.75
N THR A 56 -0.84 -10.10 -3.75
CA THR A 56 -0.95 -10.49 -5.16
C THR A 56 0.34 -10.12 -5.88
N PRO A 57 1.26 -11.09 -6.06
CA PRO A 57 2.52 -10.82 -6.75
C PRO A 57 2.29 -10.27 -8.16
N GLY A 58 3.11 -9.32 -8.55
CA GLY A 58 3.06 -8.74 -9.90
C GLY A 58 1.99 -7.66 -10.12
N GLN A 59 1.21 -7.34 -9.09
CA GLN A 59 0.21 -6.27 -9.19
C GLN A 59 0.54 -5.12 -8.24
N LEU A 60 0.14 -3.91 -8.61
CA LEU A 60 0.30 -2.74 -7.76
C LEU A 60 -0.74 -2.78 -6.63
N CYS A 61 -0.36 -2.24 -5.50
CA CYS A 61 -1.24 -2.10 -4.34
C CYS A 61 -2.36 -1.11 -4.65
N ALA A 62 -3.60 -1.58 -4.69
CA ALA A 62 -4.75 -0.73 -4.97
C ALA A 62 -5.00 0.29 -3.85
N GLY A 63 -4.71 -0.07 -2.60
CA GLY A 63 -4.83 0.86 -1.49
C GLY A 63 -3.84 2.02 -1.59
N TRP A 64 -2.60 1.73 -1.94
CA TRP A 64 -1.59 2.76 -2.19
C TRP A 64 -2.02 3.66 -3.36
N LEU A 65 -2.44 3.07 -4.46
CA LEU A 65 -2.84 3.82 -5.66
C LEU A 65 -4.05 4.70 -5.41
N GLY A 66 -5.01 4.24 -4.61
CA GLY A 66 -6.29 4.91 -4.40
C GLY A 66 -6.41 5.73 -3.13
N HIS A 67 -5.39 5.75 -2.25
CA HIS A 67 -5.49 6.50 -0.98
C HIS A 67 -5.45 8.02 -1.17
N ARG A 68 -4.98 8.46 -2.33
CA ARG A 68 -4.99 9.85 -2.75
C ARG A 68 -5.14 9.86 -4.28
N ASP A 69 -5.26 11.02 -4.89
CA ASP A 69 -5.28 11.10 -6.36
C ASP A 69 -4.00 10.46 -6.90
N PRO A 70 -4.09 9.44 -7.77
CA PRO A 70 -2.89 8.78 -8.27
C PRO A 70 -1.89 9.71 -8.94
N SER A 71 -2.35 10.81 -9.56
CA SER A 71 -1.47 11.78 -10.21
C SER A 71 -0.61 12.57 -9.22
N GLU A 72 -0.93 12.51 -7.93
CA GLU A 72 -0.15 13.15 -6.86
C GLU A 72 1.00 12.25 -6.37
N LEU A 73 1.06 11.01 -6.84
CA LEU A 73 2.14 10.08 -6.48
C LEU A 73 3.29 10.22 -7.49
N LEU A 74 4.48 10.54 -6.99
CA LEU A 74 5.68 10.67 -7.82
C LEU A 74 5.95 9.39 -8.60
N ALA A 75 5.85 8.24 -7.96
CA ALA A 75 6.10 6.95 -8.61
C ALA A 75 5.14 6.71 -9.79
N VAL A 76 3.89 7.16 -9.68
CA VAL A 76 2.92 7.06 -10.77
C VAL A 76 3.36 7.96 -11.94
N ARG A 77 3.76 9.19 -11.65
CA ARG A 77 4.24 10.11 -12.71
C ARG A 77 5.45 9.53 -13.44
N LEU A 78 6.40 8.97 -12.69
CA LEU A 78 7.58 8.34 -13.28
C LEU A 78 7.19 7.11 -14.11
N GLY A 79 6.23 6.33 -13.66
CA GLY A 79 5.71 5.18 -14.39
C GLY A 79 5.04 5.56 -15.70
N LEU A 80 4.35 6.70 -15.72
CA LEU A 80 3.74 7.22 -16.95
C LEU A 80 4.80 7.67 -17.97
N VAL A 81 5.80 8.42 -17.49
CA VAL A 81 6.88 8.92 -18.34
C VAL A 81 7.70 7.78 -18.94
N SER A 82 7.93 6.73 -18.17
CA SER A 82 8.69 5.56 -18.60
C SER A 82 7.86 4.51 -19.34
N HIS A 83 6.57 4.77 -19.56
CA HIS A 83 5.63 3.87 -20.22
C HIS A 83 5.43 2.52 -19.49
N ARG A 84 5.70 2.47 -18.18
CA ARG A 84 5.42 1.31 -17.34
C ARG A 84 3.95 1.24 -16.93
N LEU A 85 3.25 2.38 -16.98
CA LEU A 85 1.83 2.47 -16.62
C LEU A 85 1.04 3.02 -17.79
N ASP A 86 -0.21 2.55 -17.93
CA ASP A 86 -1.15 3.14 -18.88
C ASP A 86 -1.65 4.49 -18.33
N PRO A 87 -1.89 5.49 -19.22
CA PRO A 87 -2.36 6.81 -18.78
C PRO A 87 -3.65 6.77 -17.94
N GLU A 88 -4.53 5.82 -18.17
CA GLU A 88 -5.79 5.69 -17.44
C GLU A 88 -5.61 5.28 -15.99
N ILE A 89 -4.40 4.91 -15.55
CA ILE A 89 -4.11 4.57 -14.15
C ILE A 89 -4.46 5.73 -13.20
N VAL A 90 -4.37 6.98 -13.69
CA VAL A 90 -4.68 8.15 -12.89
C VAL A 90 -6.16 8.27 -12.54
N ASP A 91 -7.01 7.54 -13.25
CA ASP A 91 -8.45 7.53 -13.00
C ASP A 91 -8.88 6.48 -11.97
N TYR A 92 -7.92 5.73 -11.45
CA TYR A 92 -8.25 4.67 -10.49
C TYR A 92 -8.98 5.24 -9.28
N ARG A 93 -10.09 4.60 -8.92
CA ARG A 93 -10.88 4.93 -7.72
C ARG A 93 -11.38 3.64 -7.10
N THR A 94 -11.63 3.68 -5.81
CA THR A 94 -12.24 2.58 -5.08
C THR A 94 -13.24 3.13 -4.06
N ASP A 95 -14.29 2.37 -3.78
CA ASP A 95 -15.28 2.68 -2.74
C ASP A 95 -14.87 2.12 -1.38
N VAL A 96 -13.79 1.36 -1.32
CA VAL A 96 -13.24 0.86 -0.05
C VAL A 96 -12.68 2.04 0.74
N GLU A 97 -13.04 2.13 2.02
CA GLU A 97 -12.52 3.19 2.88
C GLU A 97 -11.04 2.99 3.16
N LEU A 98 -10.25 4.01 2.84
CA LEU A 98 -8.81 4.01 3.00
C LEU A 98 -8.38 5.18 3.89
N TRP A 99 -7.25 5.00 4.59
CA TRP A 99 -6.56 6.12 5.19
C TRP A 99 -6.09 7.05 4.08
N ARG A 100 -6.11 8.35 4.32
CA ARG A 100 -5.79 9.34 3.28
C ARG A 100 -4.31 9.68 3.22
N SER A 101 -3.52 9.15 4.15
CA SER A 101 -2.08 9.36 4.16
C SER A 101 -1.37 8.12 4.68
N GLY A 102 -0.11 7.98 4.32
CA GLY A 102 0.74 6.93 4.85
C GLY A 102 0.96 7.08 6.35
N ALA A 103 1.04 8.33 6.84
CA ALA A 103 1.22 8.60 8.26
C ALA A 103 0.03 8.06 9.09
N GLU A 104 -1.20 8.28 8.62
CA GLU A 104 -2.39 7.75 9.30
C GLU A 104 -2.43 6.22 9.26
N ALA A 105 -2.13 5.65 8.09
CA ALA A 105 -2.11 4.19 7.93
C ALA A 105 -1.04 3.56 8.83
N ALA A 106 0.16 4.16 8.88
CA ALA A 106 1.26 3.68 9.70
C ALA A 106 0.92 3.78 11.19
N ALA A 107 0.34 4.89 11.63
CA ALA A 107 -0.05 5.06 13.03
C ALA A 107 -1.05 3.99 13.46
N HIS A 108 -2.03 3.69 12.60
CA HIS A 108 -2.99 2.62 12.86
C HIS A 108 -2.29 1.25 12.92
N GLY A 109 -1.43 0.96 11.93
CA GLY A 109 -0.76 -0.34 11.84
C GLY A 109 0.19 -0.60 13.00
N LEU A 110 0.92 0.41 13.45
CA LEU A 110 1.92 0.28 14.52
C LEU A 110 1.29 0.20 15.92
N ARG A 111 0.04 0.62 16.09
CA ARG A 111 -0.59 0.74 17.39
C ARG A 111 -0.55 -0.56 18.21
N ASP A 112 -0.83 -1.69 17.61
CA ASP A 112 -0.87 -2.98 18.28
C ASP A 112 0.23 -3.94 17.80
N LEU A 113 1.35 -3.41 17.31
CA LEU A 113 2.41 -4.22 16.72
C LEU A 113 3.02 -5.20 17.72
N ALA A 114 3.22 -4.78 18.96
CA ALA A 114 3.81 -5.63 20.01
C ALA A 114 2.87 -6.75 20.44
N GLU A 115 1.56 -6.50 20.41
CA GLU A 115 0.55 -7.48 20.82
C GLU A 115 -0.61 -7.45 19.81
N PRO A 116 -0.45 -8.09 18.64
CA PRO A 116 -1.52 -8.14 17.65
C PRO A 116 -2.76 -8.86 18.17
N GLY A 117 -3.93 -8.33 17.84
CA GLY A 117 -5.20 -8.94 18.23
C GLY A 117 -5.49 -10.23 17.44
N ALA A 118 -6.57 -10.90 17.80
CA ALA A 118 -6.96 -12.16 17.15
C ALA A 118 -7.20 -11.99 15.65
N ALA A 119 -7.81 -10.88 15.24
CA ALA A 119 -8.07 -10.61 13.81
C ALA A 119 -6.77 -10.48 13.02
N ALA A 120 -5.75 -9.81 13.58
CA ALA A 120 -4.46 -9.68 12.94
C ALA A 120 -3.76 -11.03 12.82
N ARG A 121 -3.78 -11.83 13.87
CA ARG A 121 -3.18 -13.18 13.87
C ARG A 121 -3.83 -14.09 12.84
N GLU A 122 -5.15 -14.02 12.70
CA GLU A 122 -5.87 -14.80 11.70
C GLU A 122 -5.53 -14.34 10.29
N ALA A 123 -5.41 -13.04 10.07
CA ALA A 123 -5.02 -12.49 8.78
C ALA A 123 -3.61 -12.93 8.39
N VAL A 124 -2.66 -12.94 9.34
CA VAL A 124 -1.30 -13.43 9.10
C VAL A 124 -1.32 -14.89 8.66
N ARG A 125 -2.10 -15.74 9.36
CA ARG A 125 -2.21 -17.14 8.98
C ARG A 125 -2.71 -17.32 7.55
N LYS A 126 -3.70 -16.53 7.12
CA LYS A 126 -4.21 -16.57 5.75
C LYS A 126 -3.16 -16.13 4.72
N ILE A 127 -2.41 -15.10 5.04
CA ILE A 127 -1.34 -14.60 4.17
C ILE A 127 -0.24 -15.65 4.03
N MET A 128 0.15 -16.31 5.10
CA MET A 128 1.19 -17.31 5.08
C MET A 128 0.83 -18.53 4.22
N ARG A 129 -0.46 -18.82 4.04
CA ARG A 129 -0.91 -19.87 3.12
C ARG A 129 -0.65 -19.49 1.67
N ILE A 130 -0.69 -18.19 1.35
CA ILE A 130 -0.50 -17.67 -0.01
C ILE A 130 0.98 -17.34 -0.23
N ARG A 131 1.64 -16.82 0.81
CA ARG A 131 3.03 -16.37 0.77
C ARG A 131 3.82 -16.99 1.92
N PRO A 132 4.36 -18.21 1.72
CA PRO A 132 5.12 -18.88 2.78
C PRO A 132 6.37 -18.14 3.25
N ASP A 133 6.84 -17.15 2.47
CA ASP A 133 7.98 -16.29 2.82
C ASP A 133 7.67 -15.27 3.93
N VAL A 134 6.38 -15.06 4.22
CA VAL A 134 5.96 -14.13 5.27
C VAL A 134 5.93 -14.88 6.61
N THR A 135 6.58 -14.29 7.61
CA THR A 135 6.59 -14.82 8.98
C THR A 135 6.08 -13.75 9.93
N ASP A 136 5.38 -14.18 10.99
CA ASP A 136 4.90 -13.26 12.04
C ASP A 136 5.99 -12.84 13.03
#